data_c1f7c364c42b437382500103cb97c43f
#
_entry.id   c1f7c364c42b437382500103cb97c43f
#
_cell.length_a   1.000
_cell.length_b   1.000
_cell.length_c   1.000
_cell.angle_alpha   90.00
_cell.angle_beta   90.00
_cell.angle_gamma   90.00
#
_symmetry.space_group_name_H-M   'P 1'
#
loop_
_entity.id
_entity.type
_entity.pdbx_description
1 polymer ?
#
loop_
_entity_poly.entity_id
_entity_poly.type
_entity_poly.pdbx_seq_one_letter_code
_entity_poly.pdbx_strand_id
1 'polypeptide(L)'
;WVSEPDNGIYDGMNKGIKQAHGEYLFFLNSGDTLISNTILQEIALDGNKYIYGNIKYILSEKDYRYITPSETLDIVYLLKTALPHQACFIHHSLFQKQLYNTEYKIISDWIHTMESIIFNDCSYKYIDIVIAEVDGNGISTNQEKLMEERIKWIKSKFPKAILDALSELYEYRISELAPFIQPISQTKKFKKRIRKLISFLLKINNIISHKKRIEQKKNEIWTPFN
;
A
#
# COMPACT_ATOMS: atom_id res chain seq x y z
N TRP A 1 3.66 -31.37 0.99
CA TRP A 1 3.46 -30.25 1.92
C TRP A 1 4.45 -30.35 3.09
N VAL A 2 4.75 -29.24 3.74
CA VAL A 2 5.65 -29.16 4.88
C VAL A 2 4.91 -28.45 6.02
N SER A 3 5.06 -28.98 7.25
CA SER A 3 4.57 -28.37 8.48
C SER A 3 5.68 -28.40 9.51
N GLU A 4 6.10 -27.25 9.98
CA GLU A 4 7.16 -27.10 10.97
C GLU A 4 6.91 -25.87 11.85
N PRO A 5 7.46 -25.83 13.08
CA PRO A 5 7.34 -24.65 13.92
C PRO A 5 7.94 -23.41 13.25
N ASP A 6 7.34 -22.24 13.50
CA ASP A 6 7.85 -20.95 13.04
C ASP A 6 7.92 -19.93 14.20
N ASN A 7 8.60 -18.80 13.94
CA ASN A 7 8.74 -17.67 14.85
C ASN A 7 7.81 -16.50 14.45
N GLY A 8 6.68 -16.80 13.83
CA GLY A 8 5.67 -15.84 13.39
C GLY A 8 5.45 -15.89 11.88
N ILE A 9 4.37 -15.22 11.43
CA ILE A 9 3.83 -15.30 10.07
C ILE A 9 4.91 -15.18 8.98
N TYR A 10 5.77 -14.17 9.08
CA TYR A 10 6.79 -13.92 8.04
C TYR A 10 7.95 -14.91 8.08
N ASP A 11 8.21 -15.55 9.23
CA ASP A 11 9.16 -16.69 9.28
C ASP A 11 8.57 -17.89 8.55
N GLY A 12 7.30 -18.22 8.82
CA GLY A 12 6.58 -19.26 8.10
C GLY A 12 6.51 -18.99 6.59
N MET A 13 6.14 -17.76 6.17
CA MET A 13 6.14 -17.36 4.77
C MET A 13 7.54 -17.50 4.13
N ASN A 14 8.61 -17.08 4.81
CA ASN A 14 9.97 -17.17 4.32
C ASN A 14 10.43 -18.65 4.15
N LYS A 15 10.01 -19.54 5.02
CA LYS A 15 10.24 -20.97 4.87
C LYS A 15 9.53 -21.52 3.65
N GLY A 16 8.27 -21.14 3.46
CA GLY A 16 7.51 -21.48 2.25
C GLY A 16 8.16 -20.96 0.97
N ILE A 17 8.64 -19.72 0.95
CA ILE A 17 9.36 -19.13 -0.18
C ILE A 17 10.60 -19.97 -0.57
N LYS A 18 11.38 -20.38 0.43
CA LYS A 18 12.60 -21.19 0.19
C LYS A 18 12.32 -22.56 -0.40
N GLN A 19 11.13 -23.11 -0.17
CA GLN A 19 10.73 -24.42 -0.67
C GLN A 19 9.89 -24.36 -1.95
N ALA A 20 9.38 -23.18 -2.30
CA ALA A 20 8.56 -23.02 -3.48
C ALA A 20 9.40 -23.04 -4.76
N HIS A 21 8.88 -23.73 -5.79
CA HIS A 21 9.49 -23.85 -7.11
C HIS A 21 8.67 -23.16 -8.22
N GLY A 22 7.53 -22.55 -7.86
CA GLY A 22 6.67 -21.84 -8.80
C GLY A 22 7.32 -20.53 -9.29
N GLU A 23 6.96 -20.12 -10.50
CA GLU A 23 7.38 -18.84 -11.05
C GLU A 23 6.80 -17.66 -10.25
N TYR A 24 5.54 -17.80 -9.82
CA TYR A 24 4.86 -16.88 -8.94
C TYR A 24 4.53 -17.52 -7.61
N LEU A 25 4.66 -16.75 -6.54
CA LEU A 25 4.29 -17.13 -5.19
C LEU A 25 3.00 -16.40 -4.80
N PHE A 26 2.13 -17.16 -4.18
CA PHE A 26 0.84 -16.68 -3.69
C PHE A 26 0.66 -17.12 -2.23
N PHE A 27 0.24 -16.20 -1.37
CA PHE A 27 0.13 -16.44 0.06
C PHE A 27 -1.33 -16.38 0.48
N LEU A 28 -1.84 -17.50 0.95
CA LEU A 28 -3.17 -17.62 1.52
C LEU A 28 -3.04 -18.07 2.97
N ASN A 29 -3.43 -17.19 3.90
CA ASN A 29 -3.32 -17.48 5.32
C ASN A 29 -4.42 -18.42 5.80
N SER A 30 -4.24 -19.01 6.99
CA SER A 30 -5.28 -19.79 7.65
C SER A 30 -6.52 -18.94 7.89
N GLY A 31 -7.68 -19.42 7.47
CA GLY A 31 -8.97 -18.71 7.51
C GLY A 31 -9.33 -17.99 6.21
N ASP A 32 -8.36 -17.68 5.35
CA ASP A 32 -8.62 -17.10 4.04
C ASP A 32 -8.91 -18.20 3.00
N THR A 33 -9.73 -17.91 2.01
CA THR A 33 -10.09 -18.85 0.94
C THR A 33 -10.03 -18.19 -0.43
N LEU A 34 -9.80 -18.99 -1.48
CA LEU A 34 -9.99 -18.53 -2.85
C LEU A 34 -11.49 -18.29 -3.10
N ILE A 35 -11.82 -17.27 -3.89
CA ILE A 35 -13.22 -16.91 -4.21
C ILE A 35 -13.96 -18.04 -4.95
N SER A 36 -13.23 -18.87 -5.69
CA SER A 36 -13.76 -20.04 -6.41
C SER A 36 -12.67 -21.07 -6.66
N ASN A 37 -13.08 -22.30 -6.99
CA ASN A 37 -12.15 -23.38 -7.33
C ASN A 37 -11.44 -23.17 -8.67
N THR A 38 -11.92 -22.27 -9.52
CA THR A 38 -11.40 -22.03 -10.87
C THR A 38 -10.61 -20.71 -10.99
N ILE A 39 -10.63 -19.88 -9.95
CA ILE A 39 -10.09 -18.53 -10.03
C ILE A 39 -8.63 -18.48 -10.53
N LEU A 40 -7.79 -19.42 -10.13
CA LEU A 40 -6.39 -19.45 -10.57
C LEU A 40 -6.24 -19.70 -12.09
N GLN A 41 -7.24 -20.28 -12.74
CA GLN A 41 -7.25 -20.49 -14.20
C GLN A 41 -7.63 -19.22 -14.97
N GLU A 42 -8.29 -18.29 -14.30
CA GLU A 42 -8.75 -17.02 -14.87
C GLU A 42 -7.67 -15.93 -14.83
N ILE A 43 -6.60 -16.15 -14.07
CA ILE A 43 -5.53 -15.17 -13.86
C ILE A 43 -4.45 -15.33 -14.91
N ALA A 44 -4.29 -14.32 -15.76
CA ALA A 44 -3.20 -14.27 -16.72
C ALA A 44 -1.90 -13.80 -16.05
N LEU A 45 -0.96 -14.72 -15.88
CA LEU A 45 0.40 -14.44 -15.43
C LEU A 45 1.24 -14.07 -16.65
N ASP A 46 1.38 -12.78 -16.95
CA ASP A 46 1.93 -12.24 -18.20
C ASP A 46 3.38 -11.72 -18.10
N GLY A 47 4.11 -12.17 -17.08
CA GLY A 47 5.50 -11.79 -16.84
C GLY A 47 5.69 -10.51 -16.01
N ASN A 48 4.61 -9.80 -15.64
CA ASN A 48 4.71 -8.73 -14.65
C ASN A 48 5.19 -9.29 -13.31
N LYS A 49 6.12 -8.59 -12.64
CA LYS A 49 6.74 -9.10 -11.42
C LYS A 49 5.80 -9.08 -10.20
N TYR A 50 4.79 -8.22 -10.24
CA TYR A 50 3.81 -8.08 -9.18
C TYR A 50 2.41 -7.96 -9.79
N ILE A 51 1.58 -9.00 -9.69
CA ILE A 51 0.20 -8.99 -10.19
C ILE A 51 -0.73 -9.00 -8.98
N TYR A 52 -1.71 -8.11 -8.93
CA TYR A 52 -2.62 -8.00 -7.80
C TYR A 52 -4.04 -7.70 -8.24
N GLY A 53 -4.99 -8.13 -7.41
CA GLY A 53 -6.43 -7.94 -7.67
C GLY A 53 -7.20 -7.57 -6.41
N ASN A 54 -8.49 -7.83 -6.46
CA ASN A 54 -9.44 -7.50 -5.41
C ASN A 54 -9.57 -8.62 -4.38
N ILE A 55 -10.06 -8.28 -3.19
CA ILE A 55 -10.50 -9.26 -2.19
C ILE A 55 -11.93 -8.96 -1.75
N LYS A 56 -12.60 -10.00 -1.26
CA LYS A 56 -13.83 -9.89 -0.48
C LYS A 56 -13.45 -10.03 1.00
N TYR A 57 -13.58 -8.94 1.74
CA TYR A 57 -13.23 -8.87 3.16
C TYR A 57 -14.45 -9.16 4.01
N ILE A 58 -14.42 -10.23 4.79
CA ILE A 58 -15.53 -10.74 5.58
C ILE A 58 -15.46 -10.14 6.99
N LEU A 59 -16.49 -9.40 7.39
CA LEU A 59 -16.61 -8.82 8.71
C LEU A 59 -17.45 -9.72 9.63
N SER A 60 -18.47 -10.38 9.06
CA SER A 60 -19.31 -11.40 9.70
C SER A 60 -20.02 -12.23 8.62
N GLU A 61 -20.81 -13.24 9.01
CA GLU A 61 -21.58 -14.07 8.07
C GLU A 61 -22.48 -13.27 7.11
N LYS A 62 -22.93 -12.09 7.50
CA LYS A 62 -23.86 -11.24 6.73
C LYS A 62 -23.26 -9.90 6.31
N ASP A 63 -22.04 -9.60 6.73
CA ASP A 63 -21.38 -8.32 6.48
C ASP A 63 -20.01 -8.53 5.83
N TYR A 64 -19.86 -8.00 4.62
CA TYR A 64 -18.61 -8.05 3.88
C TYR A 64 -18.45 -6.78 3.02
N ARG A 65 -17.23 -6.51 2.63
CA ARG A 65 -16.91 -5.44 1.66
C ARG A 65 -15.88 -5.91 0.65
N TYR A 66 -15.95 -5.37 -0.55
CA TYR A 66 -14.86 -5.52 -1.51
C TYR A 66 -13.79 -4.48 -1.27
N ILE A 67 -12.54 -4.92 -1.31
CA ILE A 67 -11.38 -4.04 -1.30
C ILE A 67 -10.77 -4.09 -2.69
N THR A 68 -10.81 -2.94 -3.36
CA THR A 68 -10.31 -2.75 -4.72
C THR A 68 -9.11 -1.81 -4.66
N PRO A 69 -7.88 -2.31 -4.84
CA PRO A 69 -6.70 -1.47 -4.89
C PRO A 69 -6.69 -0.55 -6.11
N SER A 70 -5.86 0.50 -6.07
CA SER A 70 -5.66 1.37 -7.24
C SER A 70 -4.95 0.63 -8.36
N GLU A 71 -5.33 0.89 -9.61
CA GLU A 71 -4.60 0.43 -10.81
C GLU A 71 -3.20 1.03 -10.89
N THR A 72 -3.05 2.27 -10.39
CA THR A 72 -1.76 2.96 -10.36
C THR A 72 -1.23 3.01 -8.94
N LEU A 73 -0.05 2.47 -8.75
CA LEU A 73 0.66 2.48 -7.48
C LEU A 73 1.75 3.55 -7.50
N ASP A 74 1.68 4.44 -6.55
CA ASP A 74 2.74 5.40 -6.26
C ASP A 74 3.04 5.43 -4.76
N ILE A 75 4.09 6.14 -4.39
CA ILE A 75 4.56 6.21 -3.01
C ILE A 75 3.48 6.75 -2.07
N VAL A 76 2.69 7.75 -2.48
CA VAL A 76 1.65 8.35 -1.63
C VAL A 76 0.51 7.37 -1.38
N TYR A 77 0.10 6.61 -2.41
CA TYR A 77 -0.89 5.55 -2.28
C TYR A 77 -0.41 4.45 -1.33
N LEU A 78 0.81 3.94 -1.55
CA LEU A 78 1.35 2.84 -0.76
C LEU A 78 1.72 3.24 0.67
N LEU A 79 2.08 4.49 0.94
CA LEU A 79 2.24 4.98 2.31
C LEU A 79 0.91 4.99 3.08
N LYS A 80 -0.21 5.22 2.39
CA LYS A 80 -1.54 5.26 2.99
C LYS A 80 -2.16 3.88 3.20
N THR A 81 -1.94 2.97 2.25
CA THR A 81 -2.62 1.67 2.23
C THR A 81 -1.64 0.53 1.94
N ALA A 82 -2.08 -0.70 2.10
CA ALA A 82 -1.36 -1.91 1.69
C ALA A 82 -2.13 -2.62 0.58
N LEU A 83 -1.44 -3.31 -0.31
CA LEU A 83 -2.07 -4.29 -1.18
C LEU A 83 -2.49 -5.49 -0.33
N PRO A 84 -3.68 -6.07 -0.55
CA PRO A 84 -4.06 -7.31 0.11
C PRO A 84 -3.17 -8.45 -0.41
N HIS A 85 -2.24 -8.93 0.41
CA HIS A 85 -1.29 -9.96 -0.02
C HIS A 85 -1.97 -11.26 -0.46
N GLN A 86 -3.18 -11.53 0.04
CA GLN A 86 -4.03 -12.64 -0.38
C GLN A 86 -4.58 -12.51 -1.81
N ALA A 87 -4.33 -11.39 -2.46
CA ALA A 87 -4.66 -11.17 -3.87
C ALA A 87 -3.43 -10.77 -4.70
N CYS A 88 -2.22 -11.13 -4.22
CA CYS A 88 -0.97 -10.79 -4.89
C CYS A 88 -0.26 -12.04 -5.39
N PHE A 89 0.08 -12.05 -6.69
CA PHE A 89 0.97 -13.02 -7.32
C PHE A 89 2.33 -12.35 -7.48
N ILE A 90 3.31 -12.81 -6.72
CA ILE A 90 4.63 -12.19 -6.63
C ILE A 90 5.63 -13.09 -7.32
N HIS A 91 6.29 -12.60 -8.36
CA HIS A 91 7.28 -13.37 -9.08
C HIS A 91 8.45 -13.75 -8.18
N HIS A 92 8.85 -15.01 -8.21
CA HIS A 92 9.87 -15.59 -7.32
C HIS A 92 11.19 -14.80 -7.30
N SER A 93 11.59 -14.18 -8.43
CA SER A 93 12.83 -13.38 -8.50
C SER A 93 12.86 -12.19 -7.54
N LEU A 94 11.73 -11.69 -7.07
CA LEU A 94 11.71 -10.59 -6.11
C LEU A 94 12.15 -11.09 -4.73
N PHE A 95 11.79 -12.32 -4.37
CA PHE A 95 12.21 -12.95 -3.11
C PHE A 95 13.68 -13.43 -3.11
N GLN A 96 14.27 -13.63 -4.30
CA GLN A 96 15.70 -13.88 -4.41
C GLN A 96 16.53 -12.66 -4.00
N LYS A 97 15.98 -11.45 -4.15
CA LYS A 97 16.61 -10.20 -3.72
C LYS A 97 16.39 -9.91 -2.25
N GLN A 98 15.19 -10.15 -1.76
CA GLN A 98 14.79 -9.81 -0.40
C GLN A 98 13.64 -10.70 0.08
N LEU A 99 13.86 -11.42 1.15
CA LEU A 99 12.80 -12.12 1.90
C LEU A 99 12.02 -11.13 2.77
N TYR A 100 10.91 -11.57 3.35
CA TYR A 100 10.19 -10.80 4.36
C TYR A 100 11.08 -10.53 5.57
N ASN A 101 11.09 -9.28 6.07
CA ASN A 101 11.85 -8.92 7.26
C ASN A 101 11.09 -9.35 8.53
N THR A 102 11.60 -10.34 9.24
CA THR A 102 10.96 -10.93 10.42
C THR A 102 11.03 -10.05 11.67
N GLU A 103 11.75 -8.92 11.65
CA GLU A 103 11.72 -7.92 12.72
C GLU A 103 10.36 -7.21 12.79
N TYR A 104 9.67 -7.07 11.66
CA TYR A 104 8.32 -6.51 11.58
C TYR A 104 7.30 -7.65 11.62
N LYS A 105 6.33 -7.55 12.53
CA LYS A 105 5.36 -8.63 12.77
C LYS A 105 4.07 -8.49 11.97
N ILE A 106 3.79 -7.26 11.48
CA ILE A 106 2.50 -6.94 10.85
C ILE A 106 2.66 -6.39 9.43
N ILE A 107 3.77 -5.71 9.11
CA ILE A 107 3.90 -4.92 7.88
C ILE A 107 4.97 -5.42 6.90
N SER A 108 5.57 -6.60 7.09
CA SER A 108 6.69 -7.01 6.26
C SER A 108 6.30 -7.26 4.79
N ASP A 109 5.08 -7.69 4.53
CA ASP A 109 4.49 -7.77 3.18
C ASP A 109 4.36 -6.39 2.53
N TRP A 110 3.89 -5.39 3.29
CA TRP A 110 3.83 -4.00 2.84
C TRP A 110 5.23 -3.44 2.57
N ILE A 111 6.22 -3.74 3.43
CA ILE A 111 7.63 -3.37 3.19
C ILE A 111 8.14 -3.96 1.89
N HIS A 112 7.90 -5.25 1.67
CA HIS A 112 8.30 -5.94 0.44
C HIS A 112 7.66 -5.31 -0.81
N THR A 113 6.40 -4.91 -0.72
CA THR A 113 5.70 -4.18 -1.78
C THR A 113 6.36 -2.83 -2.06
N MET A 114 6.64 -2.04 -1.02
CA MET A 114 7.32 -0.75 -1.12
C MET A 114 8.71 -0.89 -1.76
N GLU A 115 9.52 -1.85 -1.27
CA GLU A 115 10.85 -2.11 -1.80
C GLU A 115 10.81 -2.56 -3.26
N SER A 116 9.87 -3.44 -3.61
CA SER A 116 9.76 -3.96 -4.97
C SER A 116 9.28 -2.91 -5.96
N ILE A 117 8.21 -2.18 -5.65
CA ILE A 117 7.52 -1.29 -6.59
C ILE A 117 8.16 0.11 -6.58
N ILE A 118 8.38 0.70 -5.40
CA ILE A 118 8.83 2.10 -5.32
C ILE A 118 10.35 2.23 -5.45
N PHE A 119 11.12 1.34 -4.80
CA PHE A 119 12.57 1.47 -4.78
C PHE A 119 13.26 0.68 -5.88
N ASN A 120 12.72 -0.46 -6.29
CA ASN A 120 13.30 -1.31 -7.34
C ASN A 120 12.57 -1.22 -8.68
N ASP A 121 11.53 -0.37 -8.79
CA ASP A 121 10.77 -0.11 -10.03
C ASP A 121 10.36 -1.41 -10.77
N CYS A 122 9.90 -2.41 -10.02
CA CYS A 122 9.46 -3.66 -10.63
C CYS A 122 8.15 -3.46 -11.39
N SER A 123 7.99 -4.17 -12.50
CA SER A 123 6.74 -4.15 -13.26
C SER A 123 5.60 -4.71 -12.42
N TYR A 124 4.44 -4.05 -12.47
CA TYR A 124 3.24 -4.51 -11.78
C TYR A 124 2.00 -4.38 -12.67
N LYS A 125 0.98 -5.15 -12.34
CA LYS A 125 -0.31 -5.14 -13.04
C LYS A 125 -1.45 -5.33 -12.06
N TYR A 126 -2.43 -4.46 -12.15
CA TYR A 126 -3.73 -4.66 -11.53
C TYR A 126 -4.62 -5.52 -12.45
N ILE A 127 -5.36 -6.44 -11.86
CA ILE A 127 -6.43 -7.19 -12.52
C ILE A 127 -7.74 -6.97 -11.77
N ASP A 128 -8.79 -6.60 -12.47
CA ASP A 128 -10.12 -6.36 -11.89
C ASP A 128 -10.87 -7.68 -11.65
N ILE A 129 -10.28 -8.52 -10.81
CA ILE A 129 -10.81 -9.84 -10.44
C ILE A 129 -10.76 -9.95 -8.91
N VAL A 130 -11.84 -10.45 -8.30
CA VAL A 130 -11.84 -10.83 -6.89
C VAL A 130 -11.16 -12.19 -6.76
N ILE A 131 -10.06 -12.25 -6.02
CA ILE A 131 -9.19 -13.43 -5.95
C ILE A 131 -9.50 -14.26 -4.70
N ALA A 132 -9.63 -13.61 -3.57
CA ALA A 132 -9.79 -14.30 -2.28
C ALA A 132 -10.89 -13.69 -1.41
N GLU A 133 -11.45 -14.52 -0.54
CA GLU A 133 -12.21 -14.11 0.64
C GLU A 133 -11.28 -14.11 1.85
N VAL A 134 -11.25 -13.00 2.58
CA VAL A 134 -10.32 -12.75 3.68
C VAL A 134 -11.07 -12.55 4.98
N ASP A 135 -10.67 -13.28 6.02
CA ASP A 135 -11.23 -13.11 7.36
C ASP A 135 -10.78 -11.78 7.99
N GLY A 136 -11.76 -10.97 8.40
CA GLY A 136 -11.55 -9.68 9.02
C GLY A 136 -10.97 -9.71 10.44
N ASN A 137 -10.72 -10.87 11.02
CA ASN A 137 -10.24 -11.03 12.40
C ASN A 137 -8.71 -11.26 12.50
N GLY A 138 -7.96 -11.00 11.44
CA GLY A 138 -6.52 -11.22 11.38
C GLY A 138 -5.68 -10.27 12.26
N ILE A 139 -4.37 -10.58 12.40
CA ILE A 139 -3.40 -9.81 13.22
C ILE A 139 -3.29 -8.35 12.77
N SER A 140 -3.49 -8.06 11.49
CA SER A 140 -3.48 -6.71 10.91
C SER A 140 -4.60 -5.79 11.42
N THR A 141 -5.55 -6.30 12.18
CA THR A 141 -6.60 -5.49 12.84
C THR A 141 -6.08 -4.64 13.99
N ASN A 142 -4.90 -4.95 14.55
CA ASN A 142 -4.27 -4.12 15.57
C ASN A 142 -3.64 -2.87 14.93
N GLN A 143 -4.47 -1.83 14.76
CA GLN A 143 -4.08 -0.59 14.08
C GLN A 143 -2.93 0.16 14.78
N GLU A 144 -2.86 0.13 16.11
CA GLU A 144 -1.82 0.80 16.88
C GLU A 144 -0.43 0.21 16.56
N LYS A 145 -0.27 -1.09 16.70
CA LYS A 145 0.99 -1.79 16.38
C LYS A 145 1.36 -1.68 14.90
N LEU A 146 0.37 -1.77 14.01
CA LEU A 146 0.58 -1.57 12.58
C LEU A 146 1.16 -0.19 12.29
N MET A 147 0.60 0.85 12.88
CA MET A 147 1.08 2.23 12.70
C MET A 147 2.47 2.44 13.33
N GLU A 148 2.73 1.90 14.51
CA GLU A 148 4.06 1.95 15.13
C GLU A 148 5.14 1.34 14.22
N GLU A 149 4.91 0.15 13.67
CA GLU A 149 5.85 -0.49 12.77
C GLU A 149 6.03 0.31 11.48
N ARG A 150 4.95 0.83 10.88
CA ARG A 150 5.03 1.69 9.68
C ARG A 150 5.85 2.95 9.94
N ILE A 151 5.57 3.66 11.03
CA ILE A 151 6.32 4.86 11.42
C ILE A 151 7.82 4.54 11.60
N LYS A 152 8.13 3.46 12.31
CA LYS A 152 9.51 3.01 12.54
C LYS A 152 10.22 2.79 11.20
N TRP A 153 9.61 2.03 10.28
CA TRP A 153 10.20 1.75 8.98
C TRP A 153 10.37 3.01 8.13
N ILE A 154 9.31 3.82 8.02
CA ILE A 154 9.33 5.06 7.23
C ILE A 154 10.44 6.00 7.72
N LYS A 155 10.53 6.22 9.03
CA LYS A 155 11.59 7.07 9.62
C LYS A 155 13.00 6.52 9.39
N SER A 156 13.16 5.20 9.34
CA SER A 156 14.45 4.57 9.03
C SER A 156 14.83 4.66 7.56
N LYS A 157 13.84 4.72 6.66
CA LYS A 157 14.04 4.63 5.21
C LYS A 157 14.19 5.99 4.54
N PHE A 158 13.47 7.00 5.02
CA PHE A 158 13.42 8.30 4.37
C PHE A 158 14.09 9.40 5.20
N PRO A 159 14.95 10.23 4.57
CA PRO A 159 15.43 11.47 5.17
C PRO A 159 14.25 12.43 5.46
N LYS A 160 14.40 13.25 6.51
CA LYS A 160 13.36 14.21 6.92
C LYS A 160 12.86 15.09 5.77
N ALA A 161 13.76 15.61 4.93
CA ALA A 161 13.37 16.44 3.78
C ALA A 161 12.43 15.73 2.79
N ILE A 162 12.58 14.41 2.63
CA ILE A 162 11.68 13.62 1.78
C ILE A 162 10.33 13.44 2.48
N LEU A 163 10.32 13.21 3.80
CA LEU A 163 9.09 13.08 4.58
C LEU A 163 8.27 14.37 4.55
N ASP A 164 8.92 15.53 4.70
CA ASP A 164 8.25 16.84 4.63
C ASP A 164 7.60 17.03 3.25
N ALA A 165 8.32 16.72 2.16
CA ALA A 165 7.80 16.81 0.80
C ALA A 165 6.62 15.84 0.53
N LEU A 166 6.70 14.62 1.06
CA LEU A 166 5.62 13.63 0.95
C LEU A 166 4.38 14.05 1.74
N SER A 167 4.55 14.68 2.91
CA SER A 167 3.44 15.25 3.67
C SER A 167 2.72 16.35 2.89
N GLU A 168 3.46 17.29 2.28
CA GLU A 168 2.88 18.35 1.45
C GLU A 168 2.14 17.78 0.24
N LEU A 169 2.72 16.76 -0.42
CA LEU A 169 2.09 16.10 -1.56
C LEU A 169 0.81 15.36 -1.15
N TYR A 170 0.82 14.71 0.02
CA TYR A 170 -0.35 14.04 0.56
C TYR A 170 -1.47 15.04 0.85
N GLU A 171 -1.18 16.13 1.58
CA GLU A 171 -2.16 17.18 1.86
C GLU A 171 -2.77 17.78 0.58
N TYR A 172 -1.93 18.00 -0.46
CA TYR A 172 -2.41 18.43 -1.75
C TYR A 172 -3.41 17.44 -2.36
N ARG A 173 -3.11 16.14 -2.33
CA ARG A 173 -3.98 15.10 -2.92
C ARG A 173 -5.30 14.90 -2.20
N ILE A 174 -5.36 15.12 -0.89
CA ILE A 174 -6.60 15.04 -0.11
C ILE A 174 -7.38 16.35 -0.11
N SER A 175 -6.82 17.44 -0.65
CA SER A 175 -7.50 18.74 -0.69
C SER A 175 -8.71 18.68 -1.62
N GLU A 176 -9.74 19.45 -1.29
CA GLU A 176 -10.95 19.60 -2.11
C GLU A 176 -10.65 20.14 -3.52
N LEU A 177 -9.48 20.78 -3.71
CA LEU A 177 -9.02 21.31 -4.98
C LEU A 177 -8.35 20.28 -5.89
N ALA A 178 -7.94 19.13 -5.38
CA ALA A 178 -7.22 18.13 -6.15
C ALA A 178 -7.97 17.66 -7.42
N PRO A 179 -9.30 17.37 -7.39
CA PRO A 179 -10.05 16.98 -8.58
C PRO A 179 -10.07 18.03 -9.67
N PHE A 180 -10.02 19.32 -9.31
CA PHE A 180 -10.01 20.43 -10.25
C PHE A 180 -8.63 20.74 -10.83
N ILE A 181 -7.58 20.45 -10.07
CA ILE A 181 -6.19 20.79 -10.44
C ILE A 181 -5.52 19.67 -11.23
N GLN A 182 -5.83 18.40 -10.97
CA GLN A 182 -5.25 17.24 -11.67
C GLN A 182 -5.41 17.28 -13.19
N PRO A 183 -6.61 17.49 -13.77
CA PRO A 183 -6.78 17.58 -15.23
C PRO A 183 -6.01 18.72 -15.87
N ILE A 184 -5.83 19.79 -15.13
CA ILE A 184 -5.20 21.04 -15.58
C ILE A 184 -3.67 20.95 -15.50
N SER A 185 -3.15 20.07 -14.61
CA SER A 185 -1.71 19.93 -14.36
C SER A 185 -0.93 19.31 -15.51
N GLN A 186 -1.60 18.75 -16.51
CA GLN A 186 -0.93 18.08 -17.65
C GLN A 186 -0.32 19.05 -18.67
N THR A 187 -0.66 20.34 -18.68
CA THR A 187 -0.07 21.31 -19.61
C THR A 187 0.99 22.22 -18.95
N LYS A 188 2.24 22.17 -19.45
CA LYS A 188 3.38 22.94 -18.87
C LYS A 188 3.12 24.43 -18.71
N LYS A 189 2.36 25.05 -19.62
CA LYS A 189 2.06 26.49 -19.61
C LYS A 189 1.04 26.87 -18.54
N PHE A 190 0.12 25.98 -18.24
CA PHE A 190 -0.91 26.16 -17.22
C PHE A 190 -0.37 25.93 -15.80
N LYS A 191 0.54 24.93 -15.62
CA LYS A 191 1.25 24.70 -14.36
C LYS A 191 1.87 25.98 -13.78
N LYS A 192 2.52 26.80 -14.62
CA LYS A 192 3.18 28.03 -14.19
C LYS A 192 2.18 29.14 -13.77
N ARG A 193 1.02 29.22 -14.44
CA ARG A 193 -0.04 30.21 -14.13
C ARG A 193 -0.80 29.82 -12.86
N ILE A 194 -1.14 28.54 -12.70
CA ILE A 194 -1.85 28.07 -11.51
C ILE A 194 -0.96 28.11 -10.26
N ARG A 195 0.32 27.75 -10.34
CA ARG A 195 1.24 27.95 -9.20
C ARG A 195 1.26 29.39 -8.72
N LYS A 196 1.24 30.37 -9.65
CA LYS A 196 1.16 31.78 -9.27
C LYS A 196 -0.18 32.14 -8.65
N LEU A 197 -1.29 31.63 -9.19
CA LEU A 197 -2.62 31.86 -8.66
C LEU A 197 -2.83 31.23 -7.29
N ILE A 198 -2.44 29.98 -7.13
CA ILE A 198 -2.50 29.26 -5.83
C ILE A 198 -1.59 29.94 -4.80
N SER A 199 -0.37 30.33 -5.18
CA SER A 199 0.53 31.09 -4.29
C SER A 199 -0.06 32.44 -3.87
N PHE A 200 -0.79 33.10 -4.78
CA PHE A 200 -1.49 34.35 -4.49
C PHE A 200 -2.70 34.13 -3.57
N LEU A 201 -3.54 33.13 -3.86
CA LEU A 201 -4.72 32.79 -3.04
C LEU A 201 -4.30 32.26 -1.64
N LEU A 202 -3.23 31.48 -1.55
CA LEU A 202 -2.67 31.04 -0.27
C LEU A 202 -2.09 32.21 0.54
N LYS A 203 -1.51 33.22 -0.11
CA LYS A 203 -1.09 34.48 0.57
C LYS A 203 -2.26 35.27 1.12
N ILE A 204 -3.38 35.31 0.40
CA ILE A 204 -4.62 35.98 0.86
C ILE A 204 -5.26 35.17 2.00
N ASN A 205 -5.31 33.84 1.91
CA ASN A 205 -5.93 32.99 2.91
C ASN A 205 -5.08 32.82 4.19
N ASN A 206 -3.76 33.10 4.13
CA ASN A 206 -2.87 33.12 5.32
C ASN A 206 -3.22 34.22 6.33
N ILE A 207 -4.14 35.16 5.98
CA ILE A 207 -4.59 36.21 6.87
C ILE A 207 -5.70 35.72 7.83
N ILE A 208 -6.45 34.67 7.49
CA ILE A 208 -7.59 34.22 8.33
C ILE A 208 -7.62 32.69 8.49
N SER A 209 -7.21 32.19 9.63
CA SER A 209 -7.62 30.89 10.22
C SER A 209 -7.11 29.55 9.65
N HIS A 210 -6.40 29.45 8.52
CA HIS A 210 -6.07 28.15 7.91
C HIS A 210 -4.87 27.45 8.58
N LYS A 211 -3.93 28.22 9.15
CA LYS A 211 -2.74 27.66 9.81
C LYS A 211 -3.10 26.74 11.00
N LYS A 212 -4.08 27.16 11.81
CA LYS A 212 -4.56 26.35 12.95
C LYS A 212 -5.29 25.07 12.53
N ARG A 213 -6.04 25.10 11.43
CA ARG A 213 -6.80 23.97 10.94
C ARG A 213 -5.91 22.93 10.22
N ILE A 214 -4.86 23.39 9.57
CA ILE A 214 -3.84 22.54 8.94
C ILE A 214 -2.94 21.90 10.01
N GLU A 215 -2.52 22.64 11.03
CA GLU A 215 -1.78 22.09 12.16
C GLU A 215 -2.60 21.05 12.95
N GLN A 216 -3.89 21.30 13.15
CA GLN A 216 -4.80 20.38 13.82
C GLN A 216 -5.01 19.10 12.97
N LYS A 217 -5.23 19.21 11.65
CA LYS A 217 -5.29 18.08 10.74
C LYS A 217 -3.94 17.36 10.57
N LYS A 218 -2.80 18.05 10.62
CA LYS A 218 -1.46 17.44 10.66
C LYS A 218 -1.29 16.55 11.87
N ASN A 219 -1.72 17.01 13.03
CA ASN A 219 -1.63 16.23 14.25
C ASN A 219 -2.60 15.03 14.27
N GLU A 220 -3.76 15.13 13.62
CA GLU A 220 -4.75 14.05 13.59
C GLU A 220 -4.53 13.01 12.49
N ILE A 221 -3.96 13.40 11.33
CA ILE A 221 -3.87 12.52 10.14
C ILE A 221 -2.43 12.03 9.88
N TRP A 222 -1.41 12.76 10.30
CA TRP A 222 0.00 12.47 10.02
C TRP A 222 0.91 12.50 11.26
N THR A 223 0.40 12.01 12.38
CA THR A 223 1.27 11.69 13.52
C THR A 223 2.42 10.73 13.20
N PRO A 224 2.42 9.93 12.10
CA PRO A 224 3.55 9.07 11.77
C PRO A 224 4.88 9.76 11.55
N PHE A 225 4.91 11.04 11.18
CA PHE A 225 6.14 11.73 10.80
C PHE A 225 6.63 12.79 11.80
N ASN A 226 5.89 13.04 12.88
CA ASN A 226 6.28 13.96 13.98
C ASN A 226 6.77 13.23 15.21
#